data_4911e77dcdf83964793ff626e1680d98
#
_entry.id   4911e77dcdf83964793ff626e1680d98
#
_cell.length_a   1.000
_cell.length_b   1.000
_cell.length_c   1.000
_cell.angle_alpha   90.00
_cell.angle_beta   90.00
_cell.angle_gamma   90.00
#
_symmetry.space_group_name_H-M   'P 1'
#
loop_
_entity.id
_entity.type
_entity.pdbx_description
1 polymer ?
#
loop_
_entity_poly.entity_id
_entity_poly.type
_entity_poly.pdbx_seq_one_letter_code
_entity_poly.pdbx_strand_id
1 'polypeptide(L)'
;MQAYCINLERNPERRETARAEFEREGLDVTFFRGTDGKVEAPEGLLITKTEWGCADSHIRVWRDMVEKGHEMALVFEDDISLAPEFQKKLLEIMAELPDDWDYVNLDPNGFYTVDVKQFSSRLMKGLSLGASAYLIRHKCARQWAMWDSTLLKVQIDSLITQCPVRYFHAREPIARQDQGHASQIGGLMTTRTMDWQVFMNRWGLIVAFLIFLFLVRRTIFE
;
A
#
# COMPACT_ATOMS: atom_id res chain seq x y z
N MET A 1 -4.44 -9.48 18.06
CA MET A 1 -4.49 -8.67 16.81
C MET A 1 -4.77 -9.63 15.67
N GLN A 2 -5.75 -9.32 14.82
CA GLN A 2 -6.05 -10.14 13.64
C GLN A 2 -4.97 -9.91 12.56
N ALA A 3 -4.57 -10.98 11.86
CA ALA A 3 -3.72 -10.88 10.67
C ALA A 3 -4.41 -11.52 9.46
N TYR A 4 -4.30 -10.86 8.31
CA TYR A 4 -4.83 -11.31 7.02
C TYR A 4 -3.71 -11.41 5.99
N CYS A 5 -3.79 -12.41 5.10
CA CYS A 5 -3.00 -12.47 3.89
C CYS A 5 -3.93 -12.57 2.68
N ILE A 6 -3.89 -11.58 1.81
CA ILE A 6 -4.66 -11.56 0.57
C ILE A 6 -3.97 -12.49 -0.44
N ASN A 7 -4.70 -13.51 -0.92
CA ASN A 7 -4.18 -14.46 -1.90
C ASN A 7 -5.24 -14.80 -2.94
N LEU A 8 -4.85 -14.84 -4.20
CA LEU A 8 -5.71 -15.28 -5.30
C LEU A 8 -5.80 -16.80 -5.34
N GLU A 9 -7.00 -17.37 -5.50
CA GLU A 9 -7.20 -18.81 -5.57
C GLU A 9 -6.38 -19.50 -6.66
N ARG A 10 -6.12 -18.80 -7.78
CA ARG A 10 -5.28 -19.30 -8.87
C ARG A 10 -3.78 -19.33 -8.58
N ASN A 11 -3.33 -18.83 -7.41
CA ASN A 11 -1.93 -18.77 -7.00
C ASN A 11 -1.66 -19.62 -5.74
N PRO A 12 -1.92 -20.93 -5.76
CA PRO A 12 -1.70 -21.77 -4.57
C PRO A 12 -0.23 -21.83 -4.15
N GLU A 13 0.71 -21.75 -5.09
CA GLU A 13 2.15 -21.76 -4.79
C GLU A 13 2.56 -20.52 -3.96
N ARG A 14 2.07 -19.33 -4.31
CA ARG A 14 2.32 -18.11 -3.54
C ARG A 14 1.74 -18.22 -2.13
N ARG A 15 0.56 -18.83 -2.01
CA ARG A 15 -0.07 -19.10 -0.72
C ARG A 15 0.81 -19.96 0.18
N GLU A 16 1.41 -21.02 -0.36
CA GLU A 16 2.29 -21.90 0.43
C GLU A 16 3.61 -21.21 0.78
N THR A 17 4.18 -20.41 -0.12
CA THR A 17 5.36 -19.60 0.18
C THR A 17 5.08 -18.60 1.31
N ALA A 18 3.99 -17.85 1.24
CA ALA A 18 3.58 -16.93 2.29
C ALA A 18 3.30 -17.66 3.62
N ARG A 19 2.66 -18.84 3.57
CA ARG A 19 2.43 -19.68 4.74
C ARG A 19 3.75 -20.04 5.44
N ALA A 20 4.74 -20.50 4.68
CA ALA A 20 6.04 -20.85 5.24
C ALA A 20 6.73 -19.66 5.91
N GLU A 21 6.61 -18.45 5.33
CA GLU A 21 7.11 -17.22 5.95
C GLU A 21 6.41 -16.92 7.29
N PHE A 22 5.08 -17.05 7.34
CA PHE A 22 4.31 -16.81 8.56
C PHE A 22 4.62 -17.86 9.64
N GLU A 23 4.72 -19.13 9.27
CA GLU A 23 5.08 -20.23 10.18
C GLU A 23 6.50 -20.04 10.74
N ARG A 24 7.47 -19.62 9.91
CA ARG A 24 8.84 -19.32 10.34
C ARG A 24 8.88 -18.26 11.44
N GLU A 25 8.04 -17.26 11.35
CA GLU A 25 7.94 -16.17 12.33
C GLU A 25 6.88 -16.41 13.42
N GLY A 26 6.20 -17.57 13.41
CA GLY A 26 5.19 -17.94 14.41
C GLY A 26 3.91 -17.06 14.35
N LEU A 27 3.57 -16.56 13.16
CA LEU A 27 2.37 -15.74 12.94
C LEU A 27 1.16 -16.61 12.59
N ASP A 28 0.05 -16.40 13.30
CA ASP A 28 -1.25 -16.92 12.90
C ASP A 28 -1.92 -15.95 11.95
N VAL A 29 -2.08 -16.36 10.68
CA VAL A 29 -2.57 -15.50 9.59
C VAL A 29 -3.74 -16.16 8.88
N THR A 30 -4.84 -15.44 8.76
CA THR A 30 -6.01 -15.85 7.99
C THR A 30 -5.80 -15.52 6.51
N PHE A 31 -5.75 -16.55 5.65
CA PHE A 31 -5.75 -16.32 4.21
C PHE A 31 -7.12 -15.86 3.74
N PHE A 32 -7.14 -14.66 3.18
CA PHE A 32 -8.33 -14.01 2.63
C PHE A 32 -8.35 -14.15 1.11
N ARG A 33 -9.48 -14.61 0.55
CA ARG A 33 -9.62 -14.75 -0.90
C ARG A 33 -9.57 -13.37 -1.56
N GLY A 34 -8.51 -13.12 -2.33
CA GLY A 34 -8.39 -11.94 -3.18
C GLY A 34 -9.36 -11.97 -4.37
N THR A 35 -9.72 -10.80 -4.85
CA THR A 35 -10.53 -10.62 -6.06
C THR A 35 -9.65 -10.74 -7.29
N ASP A 36 -9.93 -11.70 -8.17
CA ASP A 36 -9.18 -11.85 -9.42
C ASP A 36 -9.68 -10.87 -10.49
N GLY A 37 -9.00 -9.75 -10.61
CA GLY A 37 -9.35 -8.73 -11.59
C GLY A 37 -9.33 -9.20 -13.04
N LYS A 38 -8.62 -10.29 -13.39
CA LYS A 38 -8.64 -10.87 -14.73
C LYS A 38 -9.96 -11.55 -15.05
N VAL A 39 -10.67 -12.04 -14.03
CA VAL A 39 -11.90 -12.83 -14.16
C VAL A 39 -13.12 -12.04 -13.69
N GLU A 40 -13.00 -11.31 -12.62
CA GLU A 40 -14.12 -10.71 -11.88
C GLU A 40 -14.34 -9.22 -12.20
N ALA A 41 -13.40 -8.56 -12.92
CA ALA A 41 -13.47 -7.11 -13.14
C ALA A 41 -14.68 -6.71 -14.00
N PRO A 42 -15.48 -5.72 -13.55
CA PRO A 42 -16.56 -5.17 -14.35
C PRO A 42 -16.02 -4.33 -15.53
N GLU A 43 -16.89 -4.03 -16.48
CA GLU A 43 -16.57 -3.09 -17.56
C GLU A 43 -16.63 -1.64 -17.05
N GLY A 44 -15.98 -0.73 -17.80
CA GLY A 44 -16.03 0.71 -17.53
C GLY A 44 -15.10 1.21 -16.45
N LEU A 45 -14.15 0.39 -15.97
CA LEU A 45 -13.15 0.80 -14.99
C LEU A 45 -12.21 1.89 -15.55
N LEU A 46 -11.80 2.82 -14.67
CA LEU A 46 -10.82 3.87 -14.98
C LEU A 46 -9.37 3.46 -14.65
N ILE A 47 -9.21 2.33 -13.98
CA ILE A 47 -7.92 1.67 -13.67
C ILE A 47 -7.89 0.30 -14.35
N THR A 48 -6.74 -0.34 -14.41
CA THR A 48 -6.64 -1.67 -15.00
C THR A 48 -7.40 -2.72 -14.18
N LYS A 49 -7.81 -3.80 -14.82
CA LYS A 49 -8.53 -4.92 -14.18
C LYS A 49 -7.73 -5.49 -12.99
N THR A 50 -6.42 -5.55 -13.09
CA THR A 50 -5.54 -6.06 -12.01
C THR A 50 -5.40 -5.06 -10.87
N GLU A 51 -5.29 -3.77 -11.16
CA GLU A 51 -5.31 -2.71 -10.13
C GLU A 51 -6.65 -2.69 -9.38
N TRP A 52 -7.75 -2.87 -10.11
CA TRP A 52 -9.07 -2.99 -9.51
C TRP A 52 -9.17 -4.21 -8.59
N GLY A 53 -8.72 -5.39 -9.04
CA GLY A 53 -8.75 -6.62 -8.23
C GLY A 53 -7.94 -6.49 -6.95
N CYS A 54 -6.76 -5.84 -7.00
CA CYS A 54 -5.97 -5.51 -5.83
C CYS A 54 -6.76 -4.59 -4.89
N ALA A 55 -7.29 -3.48 -5.40
CA ALA A 55 -8.03 -2.51 -4.60
C ALA A 55 -9.28 -3.13 -3.96
N ASP A 56 -10.06 -3.89 -4.73
CA ASP A 56 -11.26 -4.58 -4.23
C ASP A 56 -10.91 -5.58 -3.12
N SER A 57 -9.80 -6.30 -3.26
CA SER A 57 -9.32 -7.23 -2.24
C SER A 57 -9.04 -6.54 -0.91
N HIS A 58 -8.32 -5.42 -0.92
CA HIS A 58 -8.05 -4.63 0.29
C HIS A 58 -9.33 -4.08 0.91
N ILE A 59 -10.24 -3.51 0.11
CA ILE A 59 -11.52 -2.97 0.58
C ILE A 59 -12.35 -4.08 1.23
N ARG A 60 -12.36 -5.28 0.68
CA ARG A 60 -13.07 -6.44 1.26
C ARG A 60 -12.45 -6.91 2.58
N VAL A 61 -11.12 -6.89 2.71
CA VAL A 61 -10.44 -7.15 4.00
C VAL A 61 -10.86 -6.12 5.05
N TRP A 62 -10.92 -4.84 4.69
CA TRP A 62 -11.36 -3.80 5.63
C TRP A 62 -12.84 -3.96 6.03
N ARG A 63 -13.71 -4.39 5.11
CA ARG A 63 -15.11 -4.73 5.42
C ARG A 63 -15.21 -5.89 6.40
N ASP A 64 -14.47 -6.98 6.16
CA ASP A 64 -14.41 -8.14 7.05
C ASP A 64 -13.89 -7.78 8.45
N MET A 65 -12.83 -6.96 8.51
CA MET A 65 -12.28 -6.43 9.76
C MET A 65 -13.33 -5.64 10.56
N VAL A 66 -14.08 -4.77 9.87
CA VAL A 66 -15.13 -3.94 10.49
C VAL A 66 -16.30 -4.78 10.94
N GLU A 67 -16.77 -5.71 10.12
CA GLU A 67 -17.88 -6.62 10.42
C GLU A 67 -17.59 -7.50 11.64
N LYS A 68 -16.35 -7.97 11.76
CA LYS A 68 -15.89 -8.78 12.90
C LYS A 68 -15.50 -7.96 14.14
N GLY A 69 -15.54 -6.65 14.06
CA GLY A 69 -15.23 -5.76 15.18
C GLY A 69 -13.76 -5.77 15.63
N HIS A 70 -12.82 -6.09 14.74
CA HIS A 70 -11.40 -6.07 15.07
C HIS A 70 -10.89 -4.64 15.25
N GLU A 71 -10.31 -4.33 16.40
CA GLU A 71 -9.78 -3.01 16.75
C GLU A 71 -8.61 -2.59 15.85
N MET A 72 -7.79 -3.55 15.44
CA MET A 72 -6.69 -3.38 14.50
C MET A 72 -6.42 -4.68 13.75
N ALA A 73 -5.85 -4.55 12.56
CA ALA A 73 -5.42 -5.69 11.78
C ALA A 73 -4.04 -5.46 11.16
N LEU A 74 -3.32 -6.56 10.98
CA LEU A 74 -2.13 -6.69 10.16
C LEU A 74 -2.57 -7.29 8.83
N VAL A 75 -2.21 -6.66 7.71
CA VAL A 75 -2.61 -7.10 6.37
C VAL A 75 -1.37 -7.28 5.51
N PHE A 76 -1.32 -8.40 4.80
CA PHE A 76 -0.26 -8.77 3.86
C PHE A 76 -0.82 -9.12 2.48
N GLU A 77 -0.02 -8.93 1.45
CA GLU A 77 -0.15 -9.62 0.16
C GLU A 77 0.62 -10.96 0.19
N ASP A 78 0.38 -11.85 -0.77
CA ASP A 78 0.90 -13.22 -0.79
C ASP A 78 2.33 -13.35 -1.35
N ASP A 79 2.97 -12.25 -1.74
CA ASP A 79 4.36 -12.17 -2.20
C ASP A 79 5.28 -11.47 -1.19
N ILE A 80 5.04 -11.73 0.08
CA ILE A 80 5.75 -11.08 1.17
C ILE A 80 6.89 -11.96 1.71
N SER A 81 8.02 -11.34 2.03
CA SER A 81 9.10 -11.91 2.83
C SER A 81 9.25 -11.12 4.13
N LEU A 82 9.29 -11.80 5.25
CA LEU A 82 9.35 -11.20 6.58
C LEU A 82 10.80 -11.10 7.07
N ALA A 83 11.15 -9.99 7.69
CA ALA A 83 12.44 -9.84 8.35
C ALA A 83 12.56 -10.83 9.53
N PRO A 84 13.76 -11.35 9.82
CA PRO A 84 13.97 -12.15 11.03
C PRO A 84 13.51 -11.41 12.30
N GLU A 85 12.93 -12.13 13.25
CA GLU A 85 12.34 -11.59 14.48
C GLU A 85 11.19 -10.58 14.19
N PHE A 86 10.40 -10.84 13.15
CA PHE A 86 9.33 -9.94 12.70
C PHE A 86 8.40 -9.52 13.85
N GLN A 87 7.92 -10.48 14.65
CA GLN A 87 7.01 -10.17 15.76
C GLN A 87 7.62 -9.22 16.78
N LYS A 88 8.89 -9.40 17.14
CA LYS A 88 9.60 -8.51 18.06
C LYS A 88 9.72 -7.11 17.46
N LYS A 89 10.15 -6.99 16.21
CA LYS A 89 10.26 -5.71 15.51
C LYS A 89 8.92 -5.01 15.39
N LEU A 90 7.86 -5.75 15.12
CA LEU A 90 6.49 -5.23 15.07
C LEU A 90 6.06 -4.65 16.42
N LEU A 91 6.29 -5.37 17.52
CA LEU A 91 5.98 -4.89 18.86
C LEU A 91 6.80 -3.62 19.22
N GLU A 92 8.07 -3.58 18.83
CA GLU A 92 8.91 -2.40 19.02
C GLU A 92 8.42 -1.19 18.22
N ILE A 93 7.96 -1.38 16.98
CA ILE A 93 7.29 -0.34 16.18
C ILE A 93 6.01 0.13 16.86
N MET A 94 5.16 -0.80 17.29
CA MET A 94 3.89 -0.49 17.95
C MET A 94 4.08 0.28 19.25
N ALA A 95 5.13 0.00 20.00
CA ALA A 95 5.46 0.69 21.24
C ALA A 95 5.87 2.17 21.02
N GLU A 96 6.33 2.53 19.84
CA GLU A 96 6.71 3.90 19.47
C GLU A 96 5.58 4.70 18.79
N LEU A 97 4.44 4.05 18.47
CA LEU A 97 3.30 4.72 17.85
C LEU A 97 2.56 5.63 18.84
N PRO A 98 2.14 6.83 18.42
CA PRO A 98 1.26 7.66 19.25
C PRO A 98 -0.15 7.02 19.32
N ASP A 99 -0.90 7.34 20.39
CA ASP A 99 -2.23 6.72 20.62
C ASP A 99 -3.23 6.90 19.46
N ASP A 100 -3.04 7.91 18.63
CA ASP A 100 -3.97 8.32 17.59
C ASP A 100 -3.51 7.99 16.16
N TRP A 101 -2.58 7.03 16.00
CA TRP A 101 -2.21 6.53 14.67
C TRP A 101 -3.40 5.84 13.98
N ASP A 102 -3.43 5.86 12.64
CA ASP A 102 -4.48 5.25 11.83
C ASP A 102 -3.95 4.11 10.95
N TYR A 103 -2.76 4.31 10.35
CA TYR A 103 -2.16 3.39 9.38
C TYR A 103 -0.63 3.39 9.50
N VAL A 104 -0.02 2.22 9.37
CA VAL A 104 1.44 2.06 9.38
C VAL A 104 1.86 1.14 8.25
N ASN A 105 2.59 1.67 7.27
CA ASN A 105 3.21 0.87 6.22
C ASN A 105 4.46 0.17 6.77
N LEU A 106 4.53 -1.16 6.64
CA LEU A 106 5.65 -1.99 7.10
C LEU A 106 6.63 -2.36 5.99
N ASP A 107 6.24 -2.09 4.73
CA ASP A 107 7.06 -2.23 3.52
C ASP A 107 7.13 -0.90 2.76
N PRO A 108 7.74 0.14 3.33
CA PRO A 108 7.82 1.44 2.68
C PRO A 108 8.71 1.39 1.43
N ASN A 109 8.17 1.82 0.30
CA ASN A 109 8.94 2.02 -0.91
C ASN A 109 9.65 3.38 -0.85
N GLY A 110 10.95 3.37 -0.56
CA GLY A 110 11.75 4.58 -0.34
C GLY A 110 11.84 5.54 -1.54
N PHE A 111 11.49 5.09 -2.76
CA PHE A 111 11.48 5.95 -3.96
C PHE A 111 10.23 6.84 -4.06
N TYR A 112 9.18 6.55 -3.31
CA TYR A 112 7.89 7.24 -3.38
C TYR A 112 7.46 7.71 -2.00
N THR A 113 8.28 8.57 -1.40
CA THR A 113 8.00 9.18 -0.10
C THR A 113 7.78 10.68 -0.27
N VAL A 114 6.79 11.24 0.43
CA VAL A 114 6.48 12.67 0.41
C VAL A 114 6.46 13.19 1.85
N ASP A 115 7.15 14.32 2.08
CA ASP A 115 7.22 15.01 3.39
C ASP A 115 7.63 14.11 4.55
N VAL A 116 8.54 13.16 4.28
CA VAL A 116 8.98 12.18 5.27
C VAL A 116 9.92 12.84 6.27
N LYS A 117 9.57 12.70 7.54
CA LYS A 117 10.37 13.14 8.69
C LYS A 117 10.53 12.00 9.67
N GLN A 118 11.70 11.91 10.29
CA GLN A 118 11.88 10.96 11.37
C GLN A 118 10.93 11.32 12.52
N PHE A 119 10.14 10.34 12.95
CA PHE A 119 9.25 10.47 14.10
C PHE A 119 9.88 9.89 15.37
N SER A 120 10.45 8.70 15.24
CA SER A 120 11.09 8.00 16.35
C SER A 120 12.31 7.20 15.85
N SER A 121 12.85 6.30 16.66
CA SER A 121 13.96 5.45 16.25
C SER A 121 13.58 4.47 15.12
N ARG A 122 12.32 4.02 15.10
CA ARG A 122 11.81 2.99 14.18
C ARG A 122 10.74 3.48 13.20
N LEU A 123 10.22 4.70 13.40
CA LEU A 123 9.12 5.24 12.64
C LEU A 123 9.50 6.52 11.91
N MET A 124 9.00 6.62 10.70
CA MET A 124 8.95 7.85 9.92
C MET A 124 7.49 8.33 9.85
N LYS A 125 7.28 9.64 9.91
CA LYS A 125 6.00 10.29 9.62
C LYS A 125 6.07 10.85 8.22
N GLY A 126 5.04 10.61 7.41
CA GLY A 126 4.99 11.00 6.00
C GLY A 126 4.46 9.87 5.15
N LEU A 127 4.20 10.14 3.89
CA LEU A 127 3.58 9.20 2.98
C LEU A 127 4.62 8.32 2.30
N SER A 128 4.33 7.02 2.21
CA SER A 128 5.11 6.07 1.43
C SER A 128 4.15 5.18 0.65
N LEU A 129 4.39 4.96 -0.65
CA LEU A 129 3.61 4.02 -1.45
C LEU A 129 3.87 2.59 -1.02
N GLY A 130 2.96 1.71 -1.41
CA GLY A 130 2.97 0.29 -1.12
C GLY A 130 1.86 -0.11 -0.15
N ALA A 131 1.20 -1.22 -0.46
CA ALA A 131 0.15 -1.81 0.37
C ALA A 131 0.39 -3.31 0.63
N SER A 132 1.62 -3.78 0.38
CA SER A 132 2.02 -5.19 0.51
C SER A 132 2.04 -5.70 1.95
N ALA A 133 2.34 -4.81 2.93
CA ALA A 133 2.31 -5.12 4.36
C ALA A 133 2.02 -3.87 5.18
N TYR A 134 0.97 -3.91 6.02
CA TYR A 134 0.61 -2.75 6.85
C TYR A 134 -0.21 -3.11 8.07
N LEU A 135 -0.17 -2.21 9.07
CA LEU A 135 -1.12 -2.16 10.18
C LEU A 135 -2.19 -1.12 9.89
N ILE A 136 -3.44 -1.42 10.26
CA ILE A 136 -4.57 -0.52 10.14
C ILE A 136 -5.46 -0.59 11.39
N ARG A 137 -5.95 0.56 11.85
CA ARG A 137 -6.95 0.65 12.92
C ARG A 137 -8.38 0.57 12.38
N HIS A 138 -9.28 0.07 13.22
CA HIS A 138 -10.72 -0.05 12.94
C HIS A 138 -11.33 1.25 12.41
N LYS A 139 -11.01 2.38 13.03
CA LYS A 139 -11.50 3.70 12.62
C LYS A 139 -11.16 4.00 11.15
N CYS A 140 -9.94 3.72 10.74
CA CYS A 140 -9.45 3.92 9.39
C CYS A 140 -10.09 2.92 8.43
N ALA A 141 -10.08 1.62 8.79
CA ALA A 141 -10.70 0.56 8.00
C ALA A 141 -12.19 0.84 7.75
N ARG A 142 -12.93 1.35 8.74
CA ARG A 142 -14.35 1.71 8.60
C ARG A 142 -14.59 2.80 7.57
N GLN A 143 -13.72 3.79 7.47
CA GLN A 143 -13.82 4.82 6.44
C GLN A 143 -13.56 4.25 5.05
N TRP A 144 -12.52 3.45 4.91
CA TRP A 144 -12.09 2.91 3.62
C TRP A 144 -12.93 1.72 3.14
N ALA A 145 -13.55 0.98 4.05
CA ALA A 145 -14.53 -0.07 3.74
C ALA A 145 -15.76 0.43 2.98
N MET A 146 -16.04 1.72 3.05
CA MET A 146 -17.15 2.37 2.34
C MET A 146 -16.83 2.71 0.88
N TRP A 147 -15.58 2.59 0.46
CA TRP A 147 -15.22 2.88 -0.92
C TRP A 147 -15.88 1.88 -1.89
N ASP A 148 -16.33 2.41 -3.02
CA ASP A 148 -16.74 1.61 -4.15
C ASP A 148 -15.52 1.40 -5.07
N SER A 149 -15.03 0.16 -5.13
CA SER A 149 -13.86 -0.20 -5.92
C SER A 149 -14.03 0.09 -7.40
N THR A 150 -15.28 0.09 -7.92
CA THR A 150 -15.58 0.34 -9.34
C THR A 150 -15.44 1.80 -9.75
N LEU A 151 -15.44 2.72 -8.79
CA LEU A 151 -15.31 4.17 -9.00
C LEU A 151 -13.88 4.69 -8.85
N LEU A 152 -12.92 3.82 -8.55
CA LEU A 152 -11.53 4.23 -8.34
C LEU A 152 -10.88 4.72 -9.63
N LYS A 153 -10.08 5.78 -9.48
CA LYS A 153 -9.34 6.44 -10.58
C LYS A 153 -7.83 6.26 -10.48
N VAL A 154 -7.37 5.71 -9.37
CA VAL A 154 -5.96 5.48 -9.05
C VAL A 154 -5.80 4.14 -8.33
N GLN A 155 -4.60 3.62 -8.32
CA GLN A 155 -4.23 2.41 -7.55
C GLN A 155 -4.49 2.60 -6.06
N ILE A 156 -4.71 1.50 -5.34
CA ILE A 156 -5.09 1.52 -3.92
C ILE A 156 -4.03 2.19 -3.03
N ASP A 157 -2.76 1.93 -3.26
CA ASP A 157 -1.67 2.53 -2.51
C ASP A 157 -1.59 4.05 -2.70
N SER A 158 -1.78 4.53 -3.93
CA SER A 158 -1.90 5.96 -4.23
C SER A 158 -3.14 6.59 -3.58
N LEU A 159 -4.27 5.86 -3.51
CA LEU A 159 -5.47 6.34 -2.86
C LEU A 159 -5.28 6.46 -1.34
N ILE A 160 -4.66 5.46 -0.71
CA ILE A 160 -4.34 5.47 0.72
C ILE A 160 -3.54 6.72 1.09
N THR A 161 -2.54 7.09 0.29
CA THR A 161 -1.70 8.27 0.57
C THR A 161 -2.42 9.60 0.42
N GLN A 162 -3.57 9.65 -0.25
CA GLN A 162 -4.37 10.86 -0.42
C GLN A 162 -5.39 11.05 0.72
N CYS A 163 -5.52 10.09 1.63
CA CYS A 163 -6.46 10.17 2.73
C CYS A 163 -5.92 11.01 3.89
N PRO A 164 -6.76 11.82 4.54
CA PRO A 164 -6.37 12.63 5.68
C PRO A 164 -6.33 11.79 6.96
N VAL A 165 -5.39 10.83 7.02
CA VAL A 165 -5.20 9.92 8.15
C VAL A 165 -3.82 10.13 8.77
N ARG A 166 -3.65 9.69 10.01
CA ARG A 166 -2.34 9.69 10.67
C ARG A 166 -1.51 8.51 10.20
N TYR A 167 -0.76 8.77 9.16
CA TYR A 167 0.06 7.82 8.44
C TYR A 167 1.48 7.80 8.98
N PHE A 168 1.98 6.60 9.26
CA PHE A 168 3.36 6.32 9.59
C PHE A 168 3.88 5.21 8.67
N HIS A 169 5.20 5.07 8.61
CA HIS A 169 5.81 3.89 8.03
C HIS A 169 7.04 3.48 8.82
N ALA A 170 7.38 2.20 8.75
CA ALA A 170 8.61 1.70 9.33
C ALA A 170 9.82 2.43 8.73
N ARG A 171 10.79 2.80 9.55
CA ARG A 171 12.03 3.41 9.07
C ARG A 171 12.83 2.42 8.22
N GLU A 172 12.86 1.17 8.64
CA GLU A 172 13.41 0.05 7.89
C GLU A 172 12.28 -0.94 7.65
N PRO A 173 12.10 -1.43 6.41
CA PRO A 173 11.09 -2.42 6.11
C PRO A 173 11.28 -3.67 6.98
N ILE A 174 10.23 -4.10 7.68
CA ILE A 174 10.20 -5.37 8.41
C ILE A 174 9.44 -6.46 7.65
N ALA A 175 8.81 -6.09 6.57
CA ALA A 175 8.23 -6.97 5.56
C ALA A 175 8.62 -6.39 4.20
N ARG A 176 8.85 -7.24 3.19
CA ARG A 176 9.21 -6.80 1.84
C ARG A 176 8.48 -7.64 0.82
N GLN A 177 7.98 -6.97 -0.21
CA GLN A 177 7.47 -7.66 -1.38
C GLN A 177 8.61 -8.40 -2.08
N ASP A 178 8.45 -9.71 -2.30
CA ASP A 178 9.42 -10.51 -3.03
C ASP A 178 9.36 -10.16 -4.52
N GLN A 179 10.45 -9.58 -5.03
CA GLN A 179 10.58 -9.20 -6.43
C GLN A 179 10.84 -10.40 -7.37
N GLY A 180 11.06 -11.60 -6.83
CA GLY A 180 11.24 -12.84 -7.60
C GLY A 180 9.95 -13.33 -8.27
N HIS A 181 8.80 -12.91 -7.80
CA HIS A 181 7.50 -13.16 -8.43
C HIS A 181 7.08 -11.94 -9.23
N ALA A 182 6.86 -12.12 -10.55
CA ALA A 182 6.39 -11.03 -11.41
C ALA A 182 5.15 -10.37 -10.81
N SER A 183 5.22 -9.06 -10.54
CA SER A 183 4.09 -8.29 -10.04
C SER A 183 2.88 -8.53 -10.95
N GLN A 184 1.75 -8.89 -10.37
CA GLN A 184 0.51 -9.14 -11.12
C GLN A 184 -0.17 -7.85 -11.57
N ILE A 185 0.16 -6.76 -10.92
CA ILE A 185 -0.16 -5.41 -11.34
C ILE A 185 0.85 -5.08 -12.42
N GLY A 186 0.44 -5.07 -13.67
CA GLY A 186 1.31 -4.87 -14.84
C GLY A 186 2.27 -3.70 -14.61
N GLY A 187 3.55 -4.02 -14.53
CA GLY A 187 4.56 -3.14 -14.00
C GLY A 187 4.69 -1.81 -14.70
N LEU A 188 4.37 -0.76 -13.99
CA LEU A 188 4.93 0.57 -14.27
C LEU A 188 6.29 0.76 -13.57
N MET A 189 6.82 -0.25 -12.88
CA MET A 189 8.01 -0.13 -12.04
C MET A 189 9.05 -1.22 -12.15
N THR A 190 9.00 -2.09 -13.14
CA THR A 190 10.18 -2.86 -13.51
C THR A 190 10.99 -2.05 -14.51
N THR A 191 12.06 -1.35 -14.05
CA THR A 191 13.18 -0.82 -14.84
C THR A 191 12.85 -0.19 -16.19
N ARG A 192 11.64 0.32 -16.41
CA ARG A 192 11.39 1.20 -17.52
C ARG A 192 11.93 2.57 -17.13
N THR A 193 13.00 3.00 -17.76
CA THR A 193 13.26 4.40 -18.02
C THR A 193 11.91 5.09 -18.19
N MET A 194 11.61 6.00 -17.27
CA MET A 194 10.34 6.75 -17.28
C MET A 194 10.11 7.19 -18.73
N ASP A 195 9.03 6.66 -19.35
CA ASP A 195 8.72 7.07 -20.71
C ASP A 195 8.33 8.55 -20.62
N TRP A 196 9.32 9.41 -20.94
CA TRP A 196 9.19 10.86 -20.92
C TRP A 196 8.01 11.33 -21.76
N GLN A 197 7.61 10.54 -22.76
CA GLN A 197 6.47 10.84 -23.61
C GLN A 197 5.14 10.68 -22.87
N VAL A 198 5.02 9.63 -22.06
CA VAL A 198 3.84 9.39 -21.19
C VAL A 198 3.79 10.43 -20.07
N PHE A 199 4.95 10.73 -19.46
CA PHE A 199 5.06 11.77 -18.44
C PHE A 199 4.71 13.15 -19.01
N MET A 200 5.25 13.53 -20.15
CA MET A 200 4.99 14.82 -20.80
C MET A 200 3.55 14.96 -21.28
N ASN A 201 2.92 13.90 -21.76
CA ASN A 201 1.50 13.93 -22.15
C ASN A 201 0.55 14.09 -20.95
N ARG A 202 0.93 13.60 -19.78
CA ARG A 202 0.09 13.64 -18.56
C ARG A 202 0.40 14.83 -17.66
N TRP A 203 1.64 15.30 -17.61
CA TRP A 203 2.14 16.31 -16.68
C TRP A 203 2.85 17.48 -17.34
N GLY A 204 3.20 17.36 -18.63
CA GLY A 204 4.03 18.35 -19.34
C GLY A 204 3.42 19.76 -19.31
N LEU A 205 2.09 19.90 -19.40
CA LEU A 205 1.41 21.19 -19.30
C LEU A 205 1.49 21.79 -17.89
N ILE A 206 1.44 20.96 -16.85
CA ILE A 206 1.55 21.43 -15.46
C ILE A 206 2.97 21.86 -15.14
N VAL A 207 3.96 21.08 -15.57
CA VAL A 207 5.39 21.41 -15.39
C VAL A 207 5.72 22.67 -16.19
N ALA A 208 5.29 22.78 -17.46
CA ALA A 208 5.47 23.98 -18.27
C ALA A 208 4.82 25.22 -17.65
N PHE A 209 3.61 25.09 -17.10
CA PHE A 209 2.92 26.17 -16.40
C PHE A 209 3.63 26.61 -15.12
N LEU A 210 4.16 25.68 -14.34
CA LEU A 210 4.94 25.99 -13.13
C LEU A 210 6.27 26.68 -13.47
N ILE A 211 6.96 26.22 -14.52
CA ILE A 211 8.16 26.88 -15.02
C ILE A 211 7.83 28.28 -15.52
N PHE A 212 6.73 28.46 -16.26
CA PHE A 212 6.26 29.77 -16.73
C PHE A 212 5.97 30.71 -15.55
N LEU A 213 5.26 30.26 -14.52
CA LEU A 213 5.00 31.06 -13.32
C LEU A 213 6.28 31.45 -12.58
N PHE A 214 7.24 30.53 -12.51
CA PHE A 214 8.56 30.81 -11.92
C PHE A 214 9.33 31.88 -12.69
N LEU A 215 9.35 31.78 -14.01
CA LEU A 215 10.03 32.76 -14.89
C LEU A 215 9.34 34.13 -14.84
N VAL A 216 8.01 34.19 -14.87
CA VAL A 216 7.24 35.43 -14.76
C VAL A 216 7.49 36.11 -13.41
N ARG A 217 7.50 35.33 -12.31
CA ARG A 217 7.80 35.88 -11.00
C ARG A 217 9.22 36.49 -10.93
N ARG A 218 10.19 35.85 -11.56
CA ARG A 218 11.57 36.35 -11.60
C ARG A 218 11.69 37.65 -12.39
N THR A 219 10.91 37.80 -13.50
CA THR A 219 10.93 39.01 -14.34
C THR A 219 10.18 40.21 -13.74
N ILE A 220 9.27 39.99 -12.80
CA ILE A 220 8.47 41.06 -12.18
C ILE A 220 9.11 41.57 -10.87
N PHE A 221 9.96 40.77 -10.23
CA PHE A 221 10.53 41.08 -8.92
C PHE A 221 12.07 41.26 -8.94
N GLU A 222 12.72 41.21 -10.09
CA GLU A 222 14.06 41.77 -10.40
C GLU A 222 13.93 43.08 -11.21
#